data_80a11bfecd5e6fccce02e11f0092485f
#
_entry.id   80a11bfecd5e6fccce02e11f0092485f
#
_cell.length_a   1.000
_cell.length_b   1.000
_cell.length_c   1.000
_cell.angle_alpha   90.00
_cell.angle_beta   90.00
_cell.angle_gamma   90.00
#
_symmetry.space_group_name_H-M   'P 1'
#
loop_
_entity.id
_entity.type
_entity.pdbx_description
1 polymer ?
#
loop_
_entity_poly.entity_id
_entity_poly.type
_entity_poly.pdbx_seq_one_letter_code
_entity_poly.pdbx_strand_id
1 'polypeptide(L)'
;KDRKMYLLGWSQSVGYMTTYRNYFAFSEDGENIFDGYLAAGGVHMLVIPLKQDEYGKALPHKEKVDIMPVPFIASQTESENAHFGAFEARQENSDTPELKYRCYEIAGCTHDTVYSLLNYYKGDDYLDKIGVGPQYVGDNEHPNDYPSQYAFAALFSHLLDWVRKGIVPPEAPRIEVDEALENVRDENGNAVGGVRLPQIDVPAATYYNYSDSSVIPDGRNPLFGHVEYFSKEKLTELYGTLAAYEAKVRESAEQAVRHGYLLEADKE
;
A
#
# COMPACT_ATOMS: atom_id res chain seq x y z
N LYS A 1 2.05 29.77 -15.55
CA LYS A 1 1.74 28.32 -15.49
C LYS A 1 1.81 27.91 -14.03
N ASP A 2 0.69 27.56 -13.45
CA ASP A 2 0.63 27.04 -12.07
C ASP A 2 1.27 25.64 -12.05
N ARG A 3 2.52 25.60 -11.62
CA ARG A 3 3.23 24.35 -11.40
C ARG A 3 2.75 23.78 -10.06
N LYS A 4 2.28 22.53 -10.08
CA LYS A 4 1.91 21.79 -8.88
C LYS A 4 3.03 20.89 -8.42
N MET A 5 3.28 20.85 -7.12
CA MET A 5 4.33 20.05 -6.51
C MET A 5 3.71 18.96 -5.63
N TYR A 6 4.24 17.76 -5.74
CA TYR A 6 3.75 16.59 -5.00
C TYR A 6 4.89 15.95 -4.22
N LEU A 7 4.64 15.55 -3.00
CA LEU A 7 5.58 14.77 -2.20
C LEU A 7 5.08 13.32 -2.11
N LEU A 8 5.91 12.41 -2.61
CA LEU A 8 5.62 10.98 -2.56
C LEU A 8 6.67 10.29 -1.69
N GLY A 9 6.21 9.36 -0.86
CA GLY A 9 7.08 8.56 -0.01
C GLY A 9 6.66 7.10 -0.03
N TRP A 10 7.64 6.21 -0.02
CA TRP A 10 7.44 4.78 0.14
C TRP A 10 8.20 4.32 1.39
N SER A 11 7.53 3.48 2.23
CA SER A 11 8.17 2.84 3.36
C SER A 11 8.85 3.85 4.29
N GLN A 12 10.12 3.69 4.58
CA GLN A 12 10.92 4.59 5.42
C GLN A 12 10.85 6.06 4.96
N SER A 13 10.72 6.31 3.65
CA SER A 13 10.59 7.68 3.12
C SER A 13 9.32 8.38 3.61
N VAL A 14 8.27 7.64 3.97
CA VAL A 14 7.07 8.20 4.61
C VAL A 14 7.39 8.77 5.97
N GLY A 15 8.31 8.17 6.73
CA GLY A 15 8.78 8.74 8.01
C GLY A 15 9.39 10.13 7.84
N TYR A 16 10.21 10.35 6.82
CA TYR A 16 10.74 11.68 6.47
C TYR A 16 9.64 12.65 6.05
N MET A 17 8.71 12.19 5.20
CA MET A 17 7.57 13.02 4.79
C MET A 17 6.70 13.42 5.98
N THR A 18 6.42 12.50 6.89
CA THR A 18 5.66 12.77 8.12
C THR A 18 6.39 13.74 9.04
N THR A 19 7.71 13.61 9.15
CA THR A 19 8.57 14.54 9.90
C THR A 19 8.50 15.95 9.29
N TYR A 20 8.65 16.07 7.97
CA TYR A 20 8.52 17.35 7.28
C TYR A 20 7.15 17.97 7.53
N ARG A 21 6.07 17.21 7.36
CA ARG A 21 4.70 17.66 7.62
C ARG A 21 4.52 18.20 9.04
N ASN A 22 4.97 17.44 10.03
CA ASN A 22 4.71 17.74 11.44
C ASN A 22 5.55 18.91 11.98
N TYR A 23 6.76 19.06 11.49
CA TYR A 23 7.72 20.01 12.08
C TYR A 23 8.03 21.21 11.19
N PHE A 24 7.70 21.15 9.90
CA PHE A 24 8.03 22.21 8.95
C PHE A 24 6.83 22.73 8.18
N ALA A 25 6.05 21.87 7.52
CA ALA A 25 5.00 22.30 6.61
C ALA A 25 3.82 22.98 7.30
N PHE A 26 3.34 22.42 8.40
CA PHE A 26 2.14 22.85 9.11
C PHE A 26 2.40 23.18 10.58
N SER A 27 3.64 23.52 10.94
CA SER A 27 3.98 24.12 12.23
C SER A 27 3.63 25.60 12.24
N GLU A 28 3.63 26.24 13.42
CA GLU A 28 3.27 27.64 13.62
C GLU A 28 4.08 28.61 12.73
N ASP A 29 5.39 28.33 12.55
CA ASP A 29 6.30 29.11 11.69
C ASP A 29 6.62 28.40 10.38
N GLY A 30 5.86 27.36 10.02
CA GLY A 30 6.14 26.49 8.88
C GLY A 30 5.55 26.98 7.58
N GLU A 31 6.16 26.57 6.48
CA GLU A 31 5.65 26.82 5.13
C GLU A 31 5.54 25.50 4.36
N ASN A 32 4.31 25.16 3.96
CA ASN A 32 4.07 24.03 3.08
C ASN A 32 4.29 24.43 1.62
N ILE A 33 5.20 23.73 0.95
CA ILE A 33 5.50 23.94 -0.47
C ILE A 33 4.86 22.92 -1.41
N PHE A 34 4.21 21.89 -0.89
CA PHE A 34 3.61 20.82 -1.69
C PHE A 34 2.09 20.99 -1.77
N ASP A 35 1.54 20.76 -2.96
CA ASP A 35 0.10 20.82 -3.22
C ASP A 35 -0.63 19.52 -2.86
N GLY A 36 0.10 18.41 -2.70
CA GLY A 36 -0.47 17.12 -2.34
C GLY A 36 0.59 16.08 -1.96
N TYR A 37 0.15 15.05 -1.24
CA TYR A 37 0.99 14.03 -0.63
C TYR A 37 0.47 12.63 -0.93
N LEU A 38 1.37 11.69 -1.23
CA LEU A 38 1.09 10.27 -1.29
C LEU A 38 2.06 9.51 -0.40
N ALA A 39 1.55 8.98 0.71
CA ALA A 39 2.26 8.15 1.67
C ALA A 39 1.91 6.69 1.44
N ALA A 40 2.85 5.90 0.92
CA ALA A 40 2.60 4.50 0.59
C ALA A 40 3.47 3.56 1.40
N GLY A 41 2.86 2.50 1.94
CA GLY A 41 3.54 1.43 2.66
C GLY A 41 4.24 1.90 3.94
N GLY A 42 3.72 2.90 4.65
CA GLY A 42 4.46 3.41 5.81
C GLY A 42 3.82 4.57 6.56
N VAL A 43 2.52 4.84 6.38
CA VAL A 43 1.86 5.95 7.08
C VAL A 43 1.87 5.80 8.62
N HIS A 44 1.97 4.57 9.09
CA HIS A 44 2.12 4.18 10.49
C HIS A 44 3.56 4.33 11.00
N MET A 45 4.52 4.53 10.08
CA MET A 45 5.93 4.61 10.43
C MET A 45 6.20 5.76 11.38
N LEU A 46 7.08 5.49 12.33
CA LEU A 46 7.54 6.46 13.29
C LEU A 46 8.10 7.70 12.59
N VAL A 47 7.65 8.86 13.05
CA VAL A 47 8.27 10.14 12.68
C VAL A 47 9.74 10.10 13.12
N ILE A 48 10.64 10.49 12.24
CA ILE A 48 12.04 10.60 12.59
C ILE A 48 12.18 11.73 13.63
N PRO A 49 12.61 11.44 14.86
CA PRO A 49 12.61 12.42 15.91
C PRO A 49 13.71 13.45 15.66
N LEU A 50 13.30 14.70 15.43
CA LEU A 50 14.21 15.83 15.29
C LEU A 50 14.55 16.47 16.64
N LYS A 51 13.74 16.19 17.66
CA LYS A 51 13.94 16.70 19.01
C LYS A 51 14.21 15.56 19.96
N GLN A 52 15.17 15.77 20.80
CA GLN A 52 15.53 14.87 21.89
C GLN A 52 15.49 15.67 23.22
N ASP A 53 15.24 14.95 24.32
CA ASP A 53 15.41 15.52 25.67
C ASP A 53 16.89 15.69 26.02
N GLU A 54 17.15 16.21 27.19
CA GLU A 54 18.52 16.42 27.70
C GLU A 54 19.34 15.13 27.87
N TYR A 55 18.66 13.95 27.81
CA TYR A 55 19.29 12.63 27.90
C TYR A 55 19.45 11.96 26.54
N GLY A 56 19.11 12.65 25.45
CA GLY A 56 19.18 12.12 24.09
C GLY A 56 18.01 11.16 23.71
N LYS A 57 16.96 11.09 24.54
CA LYS A 57 15.76 10.30 24.24
C LYS A 57 14.84 11.08 23.28
N ALA A 58 14.39 10.40 22.26
CA ALA A 58 13.42 10.97 21.32
C ALA A 58 12.15 11.46 22.04
N LEU A 59 11.72 12.69 21.73
CA LEU A 59 10.48 13.24 22.24
C LEU A 59 9.29 12.59 21.53
N PRO A 60 8.12 12.47 22.20
CA PRO A 60 6.91 11.98 21.58
C PRO A 60 6.56 12.77 20.31
N HIS A 61 6.05 12.08 19.32
CA HIS A 61 5.66 12.65 18.02
C HIS A 61 4.22 12.28 17.70
N LYS A 62 3.61 13.06 16.80
CA LYS A 62 2.26 12.78 16.33
C LYS A 62 2.31 11.74 15.23
N GLU A 63 1.61 10.66 15.40
CA GLU A 63 1.42 9.61 14.39
C GLU A 63 0.24 9.96 13.46
N LYS A 64 -0.84 10.52 14.00
CA LYS A 64 -2.04 10.88 13.25
C LYS A 64 -1.91 12.22 12.56
N VAL A 65 -2.60 12.32 11.43
CA VAL A 65 -2.70 13.54 10.63
C VAL A 65 -3.85 14.38 11.16
N ASP A 66 -3.58 15.38 12.00
CA ASP A 66 -4.61 16.24 12.57
C ASP A 66 -4.97 17.42 11.64
N ILE A 67 -3.95 17.99 10.99
CA ILE A 67 -4.09 19.13 10.09
C ILE A 67 -3.43 18.79 8.77
N MET A 68 -4.18 18.85 7.69
CA MET A 68 -3.71 18.63 6.33
C MET A 68 -4.65 19.35 5.34
N PRO A 69 -4.49 20.66 5.15
CA PRO A 69 -5.39 21.45 4.30
C PRO A 69 -5.19 21.19 2.79
N VAL A 70 -4.21 20.38 2.44
CA VAL A 70 -3.97 19.92 1.07
C VAL A 70 -4.21 18.42 0.96
N PRO A 71 -4.55 17.88 -0.23
CA PRO A 71 -4.80 16.46 -0.42
C PRO A 71 -3.69 15.55 0.08
N PHE A 72 -4.05 14.58 0.92
CA PHE A 72 -3.17 13.55 1.44
C PHE A 72 -3.80 12.17 1.23
N ILE A 73 -3.14 11.34 0.44
CA ILE A 73 -3.51 9.95 0.27
C ILE A 73 -2.50 9.07 1.02
N ALA A 74 -3.00 8.28 1.96
CA ALA A 74 -2.27 7.21 2.62
C ALA A 74 -2.61 5.87 1.94
N SER A 75 -1.63 5.00 1.81
CA SER A 75 -1.83 3.64 1.31
C SER A 75 -1.03 2.67 2.15
N GLN A 76 -1.69 1.59 2.59
CA GLN A 76 -1.09 0.49 3.31
C GLN A 76 -1.23 -0.78 2.49
N THR A 77 -0.23 -1.63 2.52
CA THR A 77 -0.36 -3.00 2.05
C THR A 77 -0.85 -3.90 3.18
N GLU A 78 -1.13 -5.13 2.87
CA GLU A 78 -1.53 -6.11 3.88
C GLU A 78 -0.39 -6.40 4.89
N SER A 79 0.87 -6.26 4.45
CA SER A 79 2.03 -6.43 5.33
C SER A 79 2.09 -5.37 6.44
N GLU A 80 1.82 -4.10 6.15
CA GLU A 80 1.83 -3.05 7.16
C GLU A 80 0.75 -3.28 8.20
N ASN A 81 -0.42 -3.72 7.78
CA ASN A 81 -1.50 -4.05 8.71
C ASN A 81 -1.12 -5.20 9.63
N ALA A 82 -0.67 -6.33 9.07
CA ALA A 82 -0.43 -7.55 9.82
C ALA A 82 0.84 -7.53 10.68
N HIS A 83 1.92 -6.89 10.20
CA HIS A 83 3.24 -7.03 10.82
C HIS A 83 3.78 -5.76 11.44
N PHE A 84 3.26 -4.60 11.06
CA PHE A 84 3.80 -3.31 11.49
C PHE A 84 2.78 -2.45 12.26
N GLY A 85 1.62 -3.00 12.61
CA GLY A 85 0.61 -2.34 13.44
C GLY A 85 -0.10 -1.17 12.77
N ALA A 86 -0.15 -1.13 11.42
CA ALA A 86 -0.78 -0.02 10.70
C ALA A 86 -2.27 0.15 11.03
N PHE A 87 -2.97 -0.93 11.40
CA PHE A 87 -4.37 -0.86 11.83
C PHE A 87 -4.56 -0.10 13.15
N GLU A 88 -3.58 -0.07 14.06
CA GLU A 88 -3.62 0.74 15.29
C GLU A 88 -3.53 2.24 14.98
N ALA A 89 -2.86 2.59 13.88
CA ALA A 89 -2.70 3.96 13.40
C ALA A 89 -3.81 4.40 12.43
N ARG A 90 -4.85 3.59 12.24
CA ARG A 90 -5.99 3.92 11.36
C ARG A 90 -6.62 5.25 11.75
N GLN A 91 -6.96 6.00 10.73
CA GLN A 91 -7.61 7.29 10.83
C GLN A 91 -8.78 7.34 9.86
N GLU A 92 -9.86 8.00 10.27
CA GLU A 92 -11.04 8.21 9.43
C GLU A 92 -10.70 9.09 8.22
N ASN A 93 -11.35 8.78 7.10
CA ASN A 93 -11.29 9.63 5.92
C ASN A 93 -11.92 10.99 6.20
N SER A 94 -11.41 12.03 5.56
CA SER A 94 -11.94 13.40 5.72
C SER A 94 -11.71 14.19 4.45
N ASP A 95 -12.61 15.14 4.17
CA ASP A 95 -12.52 16.13 3.09
C ASP A 95 -12.86 17.55 3.56
N THR A 96 -12.71 17.79 4.86
CA THR A 96 -12.87 19.15 5.42
C THR A 96 -11.75 20.07 4.95
N PRO A 97 -11.94 21.40 5.04
CA PRO A 97 -10.87 22.35 4.69
C PRO A 97 -9.58 22.14 5.49
N GLU A 98 -9.70 21.71 6.74
CA GLU A 98 -8.58 21.52 7.67
C GLU A 98 -7.91 20.17 7.51
N LEU A 99 -8.66 19.14 7.02
CA LEU A 99 -8.18 17.78 6.90
C LEU A 99 -8.70 17.12 5.62
N LYS A 100 -7.85 17.06 4.60
CA LYS A 100 -8.11 16.36 3.33
C LYS A 100 -7.34 15.06 3.30
N TYR A 101 -7.93 14.01 3.84
CA TYR A 101 -7.28 12.72 4.07
C TYR A 101 -8.08 11.56 3.49
N ARG A 102 -7.39 10.66 2.77
CA ARG A 102 -7.90 9.36 2.33
C ARG A 102 -6.87 8.30 2.63
N CYS A 103 -7.34 7.14 3.09
CA CYS A 103 -6.48 5.98 3.28
C CYS A 103 -7.06 4.76 2.59
N TYR A 104 -6.19 4.04 1.90
CA TYR A 104 -6.49 2.82 1.19
C TYR A 104 -5.63 1.69 1.75
N GLU A 105 -6.26 0.53 1.99
CA GLU A 105 -5.59 -0.69 2.41
C GLU A 105 -5.74 -1.71 1.29
N ILE A 106 -4.64 -2.24 0.76
CA ILE A 106 -4.63 -3.06 -0.45
C ILE A 106 -4.54 -4.52 -0.06
N ALA A 107 -5.63 -5.27 -0.23
CA ALA A 107 -5.70 -6.69 0.04
C ALA A 107 -4.82 -7.50 -0.92
N GLY A 108 -4.13 -8.53 -0.41
CA GLY A 108 -3.22 -9.40 -1.17
C GLY A 108 -1.87 -8.79 -1.50
N CYS A 109 -1.72 -7.47 -1.33
CA CYS A 109 -0.47 -6.77 -1.60
C CYS A 109 0.46 -6.87 -0.39
N THR A 110 1.70 -7.22 -0.62
CA THR A 110 2.78 -7.14 0.39
C THR A 110 3.60 -5.88 0.22
N HIS A 111 4.41 -5.56 1.24
CA HIS A 111 5.28 -4.38 1.18
C HIS A 111 6.12 -4.38 -0.10
N ASP A 112 6.80 -5.47 -0.37
CA ASP A 112 7.49 -5.70 -1.63
C ASP A 112 6.89 -6.91 -2.36
N THR A 113 6.49 -6.68 -3.60
CA THR A 113 6.04 -7.71 -4.55
C THR A 113 7.13 -7.98 -5.59
N VAL A 114 6.97 -9.03 -6.39
CA VAL A 114 7.86 -9.25 -7.56
C VAL A 114 7.97 -7.97 -8.41
N TYR A 115 6.89 -7.22 -8.53
CA TYR A 115 6.84 -6.01 -9.34
C TYR A 115 7.71 -4.89 -8.75
N SER A 116 7.65 -4.66 -7.44
CA SER A 116 8.48 -3.66 -6.78
C SER A 116 9.96 -4.06 -6.84
N LEU A 117 10.28 -5.31 -6.55
CA LEU A 117 11.65 -5.84 -6.62
C LEU A 117 12.29 -5.66 -7.99
N LEU A 118 11.57 -6.04 -9.05
CA LEU A 118 12.07 -5.90 -10.41
C LEU A 118 12.25 -4.44 -10.83
N ASN A 119 11.35 -3.54 -10.39
CA ASN A 119 11.41 -2.14 -10.79
C ASN A 119 12.44 -1.33 -10.02
N TYR A 120 12.73 -1.64 -8.76
CA TYR A 120 13.81 -0.96 -8.01
C TYR A 120 15.19 -1.17 -8.61
N TYR A 121 15.42 -2.34 -9.21
CA TYR A 121 16.76 -2.73 -9.69
C TYR A 121 16.86 -2.70 -11.21
N LYS A 122 15.75 -2.69 -11.93
CA LYS A 122 15.75 -2.74 -13.39
C LYS A 122 16.28 -1.43 -13.99
N GLY A 123 17.40 -1.55 -14.68
CA GLY A 123 18.04 -0.43 -15.37
C GLY A 123 18.89 0.47 -14.45
N ASP A 124 19.16 0.04 -13.22
CA ASP A 124 20.13 0.70 -12.35
C ASP A 124 21.53 0.10 -12.56
N ASP A 125 22.26 0.64 -13.53
CA ASP A 125 23.64 0.23 -13.82
C ASP A 125 24.58 0.33 -12.61
N TYR A 126 24.20 1.09 -11.59
CA TYR A 126 25.01 1.29 -10.40
C TYR A 126 24.91 0.09 -9.48
N LEU A 127 23.70 -0.43 -9.27
CA LEU A 127 23.46 -1.62 -8.45
C LEU A 127 24.08 -2.85 -9.10
N ASP A 128 23.97 -2.98 -10.42
CA ASP A 128 24.63 -4.04 -11.18
C ASP A 128 26.16 -4.02 -11.01
N LYS A 129 26.79 -2.83 -11.05
CA LYS A 129 28.24 -2.67 -10.87
C LYS A 129 28.75 -3.06 -9.49
N ILE A 130 27.94 -2.90 -8.46
CA ILE A 130 28.30 -3.29 -7.08
C ILE A 130 27.81 -4.69 -6.71
N GLY A 131 27.21 -5.42 -7.65
CA GLY A 131 26.74 -6.79 -7.46
C GLY A 131 25.49 -6.89 -6.58
N VAL A 132 24.72 -5.81 -6.47
CA VAL A 132 23.43 -5.79 -5.76
C VAL A 132 22.33 -5.97 -6.80
N GLY A 133 21.73 -7.14 -6.82
CA GLY A 133 20.56 -7.45 -7.65
C GLY A 133 19.30 -7.57 -6.82
N PRO A 134 18.12 -7.69 -7.47
CA PRO A 134 16.87 -7.96 -6.78
C PRO A 134 16.98 -9.27 -6.01
N GLN A 135 16.83 -9.22 -4.70
CA GLN A 135 16.88 -10.40 -3.83
C GLN A 135 15.52 -10.61 -3.17
N TYR A 136 14.89 -11.70 -3.51
CA TYR A 136 13.79 -12.22 -2.72
C TYR A 136 14.36 -12.92 -1.49
N VAL A 137 14.00 -12.42 -0.31
CA VAL A 137 14.44 -12.96 0.96
C VAL A 137 13.29 -13.78 1.56
N GLY A 138 13.00 -14.92 0.94
CA GLY A 138 12.01 -15.90 1.36
C GLY A 138 12.36 -17.28 0.84
N ASP A 139 11.92 -18.32 1.55
CA ASP A 139 12.16 -19.72 1.21
C ASP A 139 11.00 -20.35 0.40
N ASN A 140 9.88 -19.62 0.23
CA ASN A 140 8.75 -20.08 -0.54
C ASN A 140 9.06 -20.07 -2.04
N GLU A 141 8.50 -21.01 -2.79
CA GLU A 141 8.77 -21.22 -4.22
C GLU A 141 8.36 -20.00 -5.06
N HIS A 142 7.23 -19.38 -4.71
CA HIS A 142 6.64 -18.29 -5.47
C HIS A 142 6.54 -17.03 -4.61
N PRO A 143 7.38 -16.00 -4.86
CA PRO A 143 7.21 -14.70 -4.23
C PRO A 143 5.86 -14.07 -4.64
N ASN A 144 5.34 -13.19 -3.79
CA ASN A 144 4.08 -12.50 -4.05
C ASN A 144 4.16 -11.67 -5.34
N ASP A 145 3.36 -12.03 -6.32
CA ASP A 145 3.30 -11.42 -7.65
C ASP A 145 2.08 -10.50 -7.83
N TYR A 146 1.45 -10.08 -6.72
CA TYR A 146 0.34 -9.13 -6.77
C TYR A 146 0.72 -7.89 -7.58
N PRO A 147 -0.09 -7.49 -8.56
CA PRO A 147 0.25 -6.40 -9.48
C PRO A 147 -0.01 -5.03 -8.84
N SER A 148 0.76 -4.72 -7.80
CA SER A 148 0.62 -3.53 -6.95
C SER A 148 0.65 -2.20 -7.70
N GLN A 149 1.36 -2.14 -8.84
CA GLN A 149 1.47 -0.95 -9.66
C GLN A 149 0.13 -0.40 -10.14
N TYR A 150 -0.86 -1.25 -10.40
CA TYR A 150 -2.17 -0.80 -10.86
C TYR A 150 -2.94 -0.07 -9.76
N ALA A 151 -2.93 -0.61 -8.54
CA ALA A 151 -3.53 0.08 -7.40
C ALA A 151 -2.84 1.43 -7.15
N PHE A 152 -1.50 1.46 -7.10
CA PHE A 152 -0.76 2.70 -6.87
C PHE A 152 -0.93 3.72 -8.00
N ALA A 153 -1.04 3.28 -9.26
CA ALA A 153 -1.34 4.17 -10.39
C ALA A 153 -2.72 4.85 -10.22
N ALA A 154 -3.73 4.10 -9.79
CA ALA A 154 -5.06 4.64 -9.51
C ALA A 154 -5.01 5.66 -8.36
N LEU A 155 -4.32 5.35 -7.25
CA LEU A 155 -4.18 6.27 -6.11
C LEU A 155 -3.44 7.55 -6.50
N PHE A 156 -2.40 7.45 -7.30
CA PHE A 156 -1.68 8.61 -7.79
C PHE A 156 -2.55 9.47 -8.73
N SER A 157 -3.33 8.85 -9.60
CA SER A 157 -4.31 9.55 -10.44
C SER A 157 -5.35 10.31 -9.60
N HIS A 158 -5.85 9.68 -8.54
CA HIS A 158 -6.75 10.34 -7.57
C HIS A 158 -6.11 11.56 -6.91
N LEU A 159 -4.85 11.46 -6.49
CA LEU A 159 -4.15 12.61 -5.92
C LEU A 159 -4.05 13.76 -6.92
N LEU A 160 -3.70 13.46 -8.19
CA LEU A 160 -3.62 14.47 -9.24
C LEU A 160 -4.97 15.16 -9.47
N ASP A 161 -6.06 14.41 -9.51
CA ASP A 161 -7.40 14.93 -9.73
C ASP A 161 -7.90 15.74 -8.52
N TRP A 162 -7.59 15.29 -7.31
CA TRP A 162 -7.95 16.02 -6.10
C TRP A 162 -7.25 17.39 -6.04
N VAL A 163 -5.93 17.40 -6.30
CA VAL A 163 -5.14 18.64 -6.30
C VAL A 163 -5.52 19.58 -7.44
N ARG A 164 -5.71 19.06 -8.65
CA ARG A 164 -5.86 19.89 -9.86
C ARG A 164 -7.29 20.27 -10.17
N LYS A 165 -8.24 19.42 -9.83
CA LYS A 165 -9.64 19.53 -10.22
C LYS A 165 -10.57 19.65 -9.01
N GLY A 166 -10.06 19.43 -7.78
CA GLY A 166 -10.89 19.38 -6.57
C GLY A 166 -11.79 18.13 -6.50
N ILE A 167 -11.51 17.10 -7.30
CA ILE A 167 -12.28 15.87 -7.29
C ILE A 167 -11.81 15.01 -6.13
N VAL A 168 -12.67 14.92 -5.11
CA VAL A 168 -12.39 14.12 -3.91
C VAL A 168 -12.38 12.63 -4.28
N PRO A 169 -11.33 11.88 -3.92
CA PRO A 169 -11.26 10.44 -4.22
C PRO A 169 -12.35 9.64 -3.49
N PRO A 170 -12.81 8.52 -4.07
CA PRO A 170 -13.74 7.62 -3.39
C PRO A 170 -13.13 7.07 -2.10
N GLU A 171 -13.98 6.71 -1.16
CA GLU A 171 -13.57 5.94 0.01
C GLU A 171 -13.50 4.45 -0.33
N ALA A 172 -12.65 3.72 0.37
CA ALA A 172 -12.54 2.27 0.28
C ALA A 172 -12.80 1.62 1.64
N PRO A 173 -13.34 0.39 1.66
CA PRO A 173 -13.37 -0.41 2.87
C PRO A 173 -11.96 -0.60 3.43
N ARG A 174 -11.86 -0.84 4.73
CA ARG A 174 -10.62 -1.29 5.37
C ARG A 174 -10.52 -2.80 5.30
N ILE A 175 -9.30 -3.33 5.34
CA ILE A 175 -9.10 -4.76 5.57
C ILE A 175 -9.69 -5.11 6.94
N GLU A 176 -10.48 -6.17 6.99
CA GLU A 176 -11.06 -6.64 8.24
C GLU A 176 -9.98 -7.29 9.11
N VAL A 177 -10.03 -6.98 10.41
CA VAL A 177 -9.16 -7.59 11.42
C VAL A 177 -10.01 -8.21 12.51
N ASP A 178 -9.55 -9.31 13.05
CA ASP A 178 -10.20 -10.01 14.15
C ASP A 178 -9.80 -9.45 15.55
N GLU A 179 -10.26 -10.10 16.61
CA GLU A 179 -9.94 -9.71 18.00
C GLU A 179 -8.44 -9.87 18.34
N ALA A 180 -7.72 -10.73 17.61
CA ALA A 180 -6.27 -10.91 17.75
C ALA A 180 -5.47 -9.91 16.88
N LEU A 181 -6.17 -9.02 16.17
CA LEU A 181 -5.61 -8.05 15.24
C LEU A 181 -4.94 -8.68 14.01
N GLU A 182 -5.36 -9.91 13.67
CA GLU A 182 -4.95 -10.58 12.45
C GLU A 182 -5.94 -10.27 11.32
N ASN A 183 -5.47 -10.25 10.08
CA ASN A 183 -6.33 -10.04 8.93
C ASN A 183 -7.34 -11.19 8.78
N VAL A 184 -8.63 -10.85 8.73
CA VAL A 184 -9.68 -11.82 8.43
C VAL A 184 -9.49 -12.36 7.02
N ARG A 185 -9.58 -13.70 6.87
CA ARG A 185 -9.41 -14.40 5.60
C ARG A 185 -10.72 -14.95 5.08
N ASP A 186 -10.93 -14.88 3.77
CA ASP A 186 -12.04 -15.53 3.10
C ASP A 186 -11.81 -17.06 2.92
N GLU A 187 -12.75 -17.75 2.33
CA GLU A 187 -12.70 -19.18 2.07
C GLU A 187 -11.53 -19.63 1.16
N ASN A 188 -10.95 -18.68 0.44
CA ASN A 188 -9.78 -18.89 -0.42
C ASN A 188 -8.47 -18.47 0.24
N GLY A 189 -8.52 -18.06 1.52
CA GLY A 189 -7.37 -17.63 2.30
C GLY A 189 -6.91 -16.20 2.00
N ASN A 190 -7.65 -15.42 1.22
CA ASN A 190 -7.33 -14.03 0.90
C ASN A 190 -7.99 -13.04 1.89
N ALA A 191 -7.40 -11.87 2.07
CA ALA A 191 -7.90 -10.88 3.02
C ALA A 191 -9.31 -10.38 2.64
N VAL A 192 -10.17 -10.20 3.65
CA VAL A 192 -11.51 -9.62 3.53
C VAL A 192 -11.43 -8.11 3.67
N GLY A 193 -12.20 -7.39 2.86
CA GLY A 193 -12.19 -5.92 2.85
C GLY A 193 -10.99 -5.34 2.10
N GLY A 194 -10.74 -4.06 2.31
CA GLY A 194 -9.70 -3.33 1.60
C GLY A 194 -10.00 -3.05 0.13
N VAL A 195 -9.00 -2.53 -0.56
CA VAL A 195 -8.99 -2.44 -2.02
C VAL A 195 -8.69 -3.81 -2.59
N ARG A 196 -9.66 -4.38 -3.27
CA ARG A 196 -9.55 -5.71 -3.90
C ARG A 196 -9.51 -5.54 -5.41
N LEU A 197 -8.44 -6.02 -6.04
CA LEU A 197 -8.34 -6.16 -7.49
C LEU A 197 -8.80 -7.57 -7.91
N PRO A 198 -8.96 -7.83 -9.20
CA PRO A 198 -9.42 -9.14 -9.68
C PRO A 198 -8.66 -10.35 -9.15
N GLN A 199 -7.37 -10.19 -8.81
CA GLN A 199 -6.53 -11.24 -8.23
C GLN A 199 -7.05 -11.74 -6.88
N ILE A 200 -7.79 -10.88 -6.16
CA ILE A 200 -8.36 -11.20 -4.85
C ILE A 200 -9.86 -11.51 -4.96
N ASP A 201 -10.60 -10.82 -5.82
CA ASP A 201 -12.05 -11.05 -5.98
C ASP A 201 -12.38 -12.31 -6.76
N VAL A 202 -11.52 -12.68 -7.71
CA VAL A 202 -11.64 -13.87 -8.56
C VAL A 202 -10.32 -14.64 -8.50
N PRO A 203 -9.97 -15.21 -7.31
CA PRO A 203 -8.62 -15.66 -7.06
C PRO A 203 -8.28 -16.95 -7.81
N ALA A 204 -7.07 -16.98 -8.37
CA ALA A 204 -6.41 -18.20 -8.83
C ALA A 204 -5.31 -18.67 -7.85
N ALA A 205 -5.17 -17.97 -6.73
CA ALA A 205 -4.15 -18.21 -5.71
C ALA A 205 -4.57 -17.66 -4.35
N THR A 206 -3.88 -18.11 -3.30
CA THR A 206 -3.86 -17.46 -2.00
C THR A 206 -2.64 -16.55 -1.92
N TYR A 207 -2.86 -15.30 -1.52
CA TYR A 207 -1.80 -14.31 -1.34
C TYR A 207 -1.49 -14.14 0.14
N TYR A 208 -0.24 -14.38 0.51
CA TYR A 208 0.26 -14.26 1.88
C TYR A 208 1.06 -12.98 2.05
N ASN A 209 0.84 -12.31 3.17
CA ASN A 209 1.51 -11.05 3.51
C ASN A 209 2.89 -11.22 4.15
N TYR A 210 3.42 -12.43 4.16
CA TYR A 210 4.76 -12.79 4.61
C TYR A 210 5.33 -13.92 3.75
N SER A 211 6.64 -14.13 3.85
CA SER A 211 7.32 -15.34 3.37
C SER A 211 7.98 -16.06 4.52
N ASP A 212 8.04 -17.39 4.46
CA ASP A 212 8.94 -18.16 5.33
C ASP A 212 10.39 -17.78 5.00
N SER A 213 11.24 -17.73 6.00
CA SER A 213 12.64 -17.35 5.81
C SER A 213 13.56 -18.02 6.84
N SER A 214 14.49 -18.79 6.36
CA SER A 214 15.55 -19.42 7.17
C SER A 214 16.62 -18.43 7.66
N VAL A 215 16.66 -17.24 7.08
CA VAL A 215 17.65 -16.20 7.43
C VAL A 215 17.10 -15.13 8.37
N ILE A 216 15.80 -15.11 8.61
CA ILE A 216 15.14 -14.21 9.56
C ILE A 216 14.94 -14.93 10.90
N PRO A 217 15.33 -14.34 12.04
CA PRO A 217 15.24 -15.01 13.35
C PRO A 217 13.85 -15.55 13.69
N ASP A 218 12.79 -14.85 13.31
CA ASP A 218 11.41 -15.24 13.59
C ASP A 218 10.85 -16.24 12.55
N GLY A 219 11.67 -16.68 11.61
CA GLY A 219 11.29 -17.62 10.57
C GLY A 219 10.34 -17.04 9.50
N ARG A 220 10.04 -15.74 9.54
CA ARG A 220 9.15 -15.07 8.60
C ARG A 220 9.70 -13.71 8.18
N ASN A 221 9.62 -13.41 6.90
CA ASN A 221 9.92 -12.08 6.38
C ASN A 221 8.62 -11.31 6.17
N PRO A 222 8.41 -10.21 6.91
CA PRO A 222 7.17 -9.43 6.81
C PRO A 222 7.16 -8.44 5.63
N LEU A 223 8.29 -8.23 4.96
CA LEU A 223 8.36 -7.32 3.81
C LEU A 223 8.01 -8.01 2.50
N PHE A 224 8.41 -9.28 2.36
CA PHE A 224 8.14 -10.09 1.17
C PHE A 224 7.08 -11.13 1.49
N GLY A 225 6.03 -11.13 0.69
CA GLY A 225 5.03 -12.17 0.76
C GLY A 225 5.31 -13.30 -0.23
N HIS A 226 4.46 -14.31 -0.17
CA HIS A 226 4.47 -15.38 -1.15
C HIS A 226 3.06 -15.62 -1.70
N VAL A 227 2.97 -16.42 -2.74
CA VAL A 227 1.70 -16.82 -3.36
C VAL A 227 1.65 -18.34 -3.50
N GLU A 228 0.48 -18.92 -3.22
CA GLU A 228 0.18 -20.33 -3.44
C GLU A 228 -0.91 -20.44 -4.50
N TYR A 229 -0.53 -20.89 -5.71
CA TYR A 229 -1.48 -21.07 -6.80
C TYR A 229 -2.41 -22.25 -6.56
N PHE A 230 -3.68 -22.08 -6.92
CA PHE A 230 -4.66 -23.14 -6.82
C PHE A 230 -4.39 -24.27 -7.81
N SER A 231 -4.70 -25.50 -7.39
CA SER A 231 -4.64 -26.63 -8.29
C SER A 231 -5.67 -26.52 -9.42
N LYS A 232 -5.45 -27.23 -10.50
CA LYS A 232 -6.39 -27.29 -11.62
C LYS A 232 -7.77 -27.77 -11.19
N GLU A 233 -7.83 -28.70 -10.23
CA GLU A 233 -9.06 -29.23 -9.68
C GLU A 233 -9.84 -28.13 -8.94
N LYS A 234 -9.17 -27.37 -8.05
CA LYS A 234 -9.77 -26.24 -7.34
C LYS A 234 -10.24 -25.15 -8.30
N LEU A 235 -9.45 -24.80 -9.31
CA LEU A 235 -9.87 -23.83 -10.32
C LEU A 235 -11.09 -24.31 -11.12
N THR A 236 -11.16 -25.59 -11.42
CA THR A 236 -12.31 -26.19 -12.10
C THR A 236 -13.55 -26.17 -11.20
N GLU A 237 -13.40 -26.44 -9.92
CA GLU A 237 -14.50 -26.37 -8.94
C GLU A 237 -15.04 -24.94 -8.81
N LEU A 238 -14.16 -23.94 -8.71
CA LEU A 238 -14.54 -22.53 -8.55
C LEU A 238 -15.16 -21.92 -9.81
N TYR A 239 -14.64 -22.26 -10.98
CA TYR A 239 -14.93 -21.52 -12.22
C TYR A 239 -15.48 -22.37 -13.35
N GLY A 240 -15.34 -23.69 -13.29
CA GLY A 240 -15.79 -24.63 -14.34
C GLY A 240 -14.88 -24.58 -15.57
N THR A 241 -14.82 -23.46 -16.26
CA THR A 241 -14.04 -23.28 -17.50
C THR A 241 -13.18 -22.03 -17.48
N LEU A 242 -12.13 -22.02 -18.30
CA LEU A 242 -11.29 -20.83 -18.48
C LEU A 242 -12.11 -19.61 -18.93
N ALA A 243 -13.03 -19.80 -19.87
CA ALA A 243 -13.88 -18.71 -20.37
C ALA A 243 -14.79 -18.12 -19.28
N ALA A 244 -15.28 -18.95 -18.34
CA ALA A 244 -16.06 -18.47 -17.21
C ALA A 244 -15.18 -17.72 -16.19
N TYR A 245 -13.95 -18.18 -15.97
CA TYR A 245 -12.97 -17.47 -15.16
C TYR A 245 -12.64 -16.09 -15.75
N GLU A 246 -12.28 -16.04 -17.03
CA GLU A 246 -11.98 -14.79 -17.74
C GLU A 246 -13.13 -13.78 -17.69
N ALA A 247 -14.38 -14.27 -17.83
CA ALA A 247 -15.57 -13.42 -17.73
C ALA A 247 -15.71 -12.79 -16.33
N LYS A 248 -15.47 -13.58 -15.27
CA LYS A 248 -15.50 -13.08 -13.87
C LYS A 248 -14.37 -12.08 -13.61
N VAL A 249 -13.15 -12.36 -14.08
CA VAL A 249 -12.00 -11.44 -13.96
C VAL A 249 -12.33 -10.12 -14.64
N ARG A 250 -12.88 -10.14 -15.85
CA ARG A 250 -13.29 -8.92 -16.57
C ARG A 250 -14.36 -8.13 -15.80
N GLU A 251 -15.37 -8.82 -15.28
CA GLU A 251 -16.40 -8.18 -14.47
C GLU A 251 -15.83 -7.53 -13.21
N SER A 252 -14.93 -8.21 -12.50
CA SER A 252 -14.25 -7.66 -11.33
C SER A 252 -13.37 -6.46 -11.69
N ALA A 253 -12.64 -6.52 -12.82
CA ALA A 253 -11.85 -5.39 -13.31
C ALA A 253 -12.72 -4.16 -13.62
N GLU A 254 -13.87 -4.36 -14.25
CA GLU A 254 -14.84 -3.29 -14.49
C GLU A 254 -15.42 -2.70 -13.18
N GLN A 255 -15.61 -3.54 -12.16
CA GLN A 255 -16.04 -3.07 -10.83
C GLN A 255 -14.92 -2.28 -10.16
N ALA A 256 -13.67 -2.75 -10.22
CA ALA A 256 -12.51 -2.04 -9.69
C ALA A 256 -12.34 -0.66 -10.34
N VAL A 257 -12.58 -0.55 -11.65
CA VAL A 257 -12.59 0.75 -12.35
C VAL A 257 -13.71 1.66 -11.83
N ARG A 258 -14.94 1.13 -11.71
CA ARG A 258 -16.08 1.91 -11.17
C ARG A 258 -15.85 2.41 -9.75
N HIS A 259 -15.16 1.65 -8.93
CA HIS A 259 -14.78 2.03 -7.56
C HIS A 259 -13.55 2.94 -7.50
N GLY A 260 -12.85 3.12 -8.62
CA GLY A 260 -11.64 3.93 -8.68
C GLY A 260 -10.39 3.21 -8.16
N TYR A 261 -10.40 1.89 -8.07
CA TYR A 261 -9.24 1.09 -7.61
C TYR A 261 -8.33 0.65 -8.75
N LEU A 262 -8.81 0.80 -9.97
CA LEU A 262 -8.11 0.47 -11.19
C LEU A 262 -8.37 1.57 -12.23
N LEU A 263 -7.36 1.92 -13.02
CA LEU A 263 -7.56 2.84 -14.14
C LEU A 263 -8.23 2.14 -15.32
N GLU A 264 -9.04 2.88 -16.08
CA GLU A 264 -9.69 2.34 -17.30
C GLU A 264 -8.66 1.78 -18.29
N ALA A 265 -7.46 2.39 -18.35
CA ALA A 265 -6.40 1.94 -19.23
C ALA A 265 -5.72 0.62 -18.81
N ASP A 266 -5.93 0.20 -17.55
CA ASP A 266 -5.24 -0.94 -16.94
C ASP A 266 -6.17 -2.16 -16.77
N LYS A 267 -7.40 -2.09 -17.27
CA LYS A 267 -8.42 -3.15 -17.08
C LYS A 267 -8.29 -4.35 -18.03
N GLU A 268 -7.50 -4.24 -19.12
CA GLU A 268 -7.36 -5.29 -20.15
C GLU A 268 -6.25 -6.30 -19.86
#